data_c80aed5f7d43e526f9ce3311605af369
#
_entry.id   c80aed5f7d43e526f9ce3311605af369
#
_cell.length_a   1.000
_cell.length_b   1.000
_cell.length_c   1.000
_cell.angle_alpha   90.00
_cell.angle_beta   90.00
_cell.angle_gamma   90.00
#
_symmetry.space_group_name_H-M   'P 1'
#
loop_
_entity.id
_entity.type
_entity.pdbx_description
1 polymer ?
#
loop_
_entity_poly.entity_id
_entity_poly.type
_entity_poly.pdbx_seq_one_letter_code
_entity_poly.pdbx_strand_id
1 'polypeptide(L)'
;MVKMVETAPTRRGLLKTAGALAGAMVVPDAVSAAMRATEQVPLPSSRLAPVRPAPRVEPRSSRVVKPELMRQALAALEQHGSAIKLRDRMVIADFAASSSQPRFHFIDLVSGTSVSKLVAHGSGSDPGHTGYLQRFSNRDGSNASCEGAFLASDYYVGKHGKSQRLIGLDPTNNNALSRAIVVHGAWYSNPDMIRTHGRLGRSQGCFAVGERELAEVFDRLGQGRMIYAAKI
;
A
#
# COMPACT_ATOMS: atom_id res chain seq x y z
N MET A 1 -30.87 -48.06 -28.59
CA MET A 1 -29.62 -47.80 -29.33
C MET A 1 -28.63 -47.14 -28.37
N VAL A 2 -27.64 -47.85 -28.11
CA VAL A 2 -26.48 -47.90 -27.22
C VAL A 2 -26.00 -46.56 -26.65
N LYS A 3 -25.97 -46.46 -25.30
CA LYS A 3 -25.22 -45.53 -24.49
C LYS A 3 -23.74 -45.93 -24.47
N MET A 4 -22.84 -45.02 -24.77
CA MET A 4 -21.44 -45.14 -24.35
C MET A 4 -21.15 -44.21 -23.19
N VAL A 5 -20.76 -44.84 -22.10
CA VAL A 5 -20.22 -44.20 -20.90
C VAL A 5 -18.72 -44.30 -21.03
N GLU A 6 -18.03 -43.17 -20.98
CA GLU A 6 -16.57 -43.12 -20.97
C GLU A 6 -16.11 -42.72 -19.56
N THR A 7 -15.45 -43.68 -18.93
CA THR A 7 -14.92 -43.60 -17.56
C THR A 7 -13.50 -43.03 -17.56
N ALA A 8 -13.24 -42.05 -16.70
CA ALA A 8 -11.93 -41.48 -16.42
C ALA A 8 -11.01 -42.46 -15.67
N PRO A 9 -9.68 -42.48 -15.92
CA PRO A 9 -8.74 -43.34 -15.21
C PRO A 9 -8.26 -42.70 -13.90
N THR A 10 -8.35 -43.50 -12.84
CA THR A 10 -7.80 -43.26 -11.49
C THR A 10 -6.29 -43.36 -11.46
N ARG A 11 -5.66 -42.39 -10.81
CA ARG A 11 -4.25 -42.42 -10.45
C ARG A 11 -4.02 -43.30 -9.21
N ARG A 12 -3.46 -44.48 -9.42
CA ARG A 12 -2.76 -45.25 -8.36
C ARG A 12 -1.74 -46.21 -8.99
N GLY A 13 -0.49 -46.07 -8.56
CA GLY A 13 0.51 -47.16 -8.65
C GLY A 13 1.69 -46.88 -9.54
N LEU A 14 2.79 -46.49 -8.95
CA LEU A 14 4.11 -47.14 -9.15
C LEU A 14 5.08 -46.70 -8.04
N LEU A 15 5.20 -47.57 -7.05
CA LEU A 15 6.33 -47.66 -6.13
C LEU A 15 7.19 -48.86 -6.58
N LYS A 16 8.51 -48.74 -6.35
CA LYS A 16 9.63 -49.72 -6.39
C LYS A 16 10.56 -49.51 -7.58
N THR A 17 11.81 -49.10 -7.32
CA THR A 17 12.87 -49.99 -6.84
C THR A 17 14.06 -49.21 -6.28
N ALA A 18 14.62 -49.73 -5.19
CA ALA A 18 15.84 -49.33 -4.53
C ALA A 18 17.07 -49.80 -5.32
N GLY A 19 18.14 -48.99 -5.26
CA GLY A 19 19.48 -49.37 -5.69
C GLY A 19 20.52 -48.65 -4.84
N ALA A 20 21.03 -49.35 -3.82
CA ALA A 20 22.15 -48.89 -3.00
C ALA A 20 23.46 -49.13 -3.77
N LEU A 21 24.32 -48.13 -3.84
CA LEU A 21 25.72 -48.26 -4.17
C LEU A 21 26.53 -47.45 -3.15
N ALA A 22 27.09 -48.16 -2.19
CA ALA A 22 28.11 -47.66 -1.29
C ALA A 22 29.48 -47.62 -2.00
N GLY A 23 29.97 -46.40 -2.19
CA GLY A 23 31.36 -46.17 -2.64
C GLY A 23 32.17 -45.54 -1.50
N ALA A 24 32.98 -46.32 -0.85
CA ALA A 24 33.97 -45.86 0.13
C ALA A 24 35.09 -45.14 -0.60
N MET A 25 35.26 -43.86 -0.37
CA MET A 25 36.51 -43.15 -0.73
C MET A 25 37.38 -43.04 0.52
N VAL A 26 38.50 -43.70 0.45
CA VAL A 26 39.64 -43.62 1.36
C VAL A 26 40.32 -42.26 1.11
N VAL A 27 40.38 -41.41 2.13
CA VAL A 27 41.22 -40.20 2.13
C VAL A 27 42.55 -40.52 2.84
N PRO A 28 43.71 -40.30 2.21
CA PRO A 28 44.97 -40.49 2.90
C PRO A 28 45.25 -39.32 3.85
N ASP A 29 45.56 -39.67 5.11
CA ASP A 29 46.23 -38.82 6.08
C ASP A 29 47.60 -38.39 5.58
N ALA A 30 47.80 -37.15 5.34
CA ALA A 30 49.08 -36.47 5.49
C ALA A 30 48.91 -34.97 5.18
N VAL A 31 48.83 -34.15 6.19
CA VAL A 31 49.68 -32.96 6.38
C VAL A 31 49.44 -32.43 7.81
N SER A 32 50.18 -32.97 8.72
CA SER A 32 50.45 -32.37 10.00
C SER A 32 51.56 -31.32 9.83
N ALA A 33 51.51 -30.26 10.59
CA ALA A 33 52.54 -29.26 10.85
C ALA A 33 52.55 -27.99 9.98
N ALA A 34 51.86 -26.97 10.48
CA ALA A 34 52.41 -25.60 10.63
C ALA A 34 51.46 -24.75 11.50
N MET A 35 51.46 -25.00 12.79
CA MET A 35 51.04 -24.00 13.76
C MET A 35 52.07 -22.86 13.74
N ARG A 36 51.79 -21.80 13.00
CA ARG A 36 52.44 -20.51 13.21
C ARG A 36 51.49 -19.67 14.07
N ALA A 37 51.99 -19.31 15.23
CA ALA A 37 51.44 -18.34 16.13
C ALA A 37 51.19 -17.03 15.34
N THR A 38 49.94 -16.69 15.06
CA THR A 38 49.56 -15.35 14.65
C THR A 38 49.41 -14.52 15.91
N GLU A 39 50.38 -13.65 16.09
CA GLU A 39 50.40 -12.56 17.07
C GLU A 39 49.09 -11.75 16.93
N GLN A 40 48.29 -11.80 17.96
CA GLN A 40 47.05 -11.01 18.02
C GLN A 40 47.44 -9.55 18.19
N VAL A 41 47.38 -8.78 17.13
CA VAL A 41 47.39 -7.32 17.17
C VAL A 41 46.10 -6.87 17.85
N PRO A 42 46.15 -6.17 18.99
CA PRO A 42 44.92 -5.66 19.62
C PRO A 42 44.31 -4.60 18.71
N LEU A 43 43.10 -4.87 18.22
CA LEU A 43 42.29 -3.88 17.55
C LEU A 43 42.00 -2.72 18.51
N PRO A 44 42.19 -1.46 18.08
CA PRO A 44 41.86 -0.32 18.90
C PRO A 44 40.35 -0.35 19.20
N SER A 45 40.01 -0.37 20.49
CA SER A 45 38.62 -0.23 20.95
C SER A 45 38.07 1.13 20.53
N SER A 46 37.50 1.17 19.33
CA SER A 46 36.71 2.32 18.85
C SER A 46 35.50 2.41 19.76
N ARG A 47 35.58 3.23 20.81
CA ARG A 47 34.39 3.68 21.54
C ARG A 47 33.53 4.41 20.50
N LEU A 48 32.49 3.73 19.99
CA LEU A 48 31.45 4.37 19.23
C LEU A 48 30.87 5.48 20.12
N ALA A 49 31.15 6.72 19.78
CA ALA A 49 30.48 7.86 20.39
C ALA A 49 28.97 7.65 20.24
N PRO A 50 28.16 7.98 21.25
CA PRO A 50 26.72 7.85 21.16
C PRO A 50 26.23 8.61 19.91
N VAL A 51 25.65 7.86 18.95
CA VAL A 51 25.05 8.45 17.76
C VAL A 51 23.94 9.35 18.24
N ARG A 52 24.18 10.64 18.20
CA ARG A 52 23.19 11.66 18.47
C ARG A 52 22.07 11.43 17.48
N PRO A 53 20.80 11.19 17.91
CA PRO A 53 19.69 11.03 16.97
C PRO A 53 19.66 12.27 16.09
N ALA A 54 19.61 12.02 14.76
CA ALA A 54 19.50 13.10 13.79
C ALA A 54 18.29 13.99 14.17
N PRO A 55 18.40 15.31 14.06
CA PRO A 55 17.29 16.20 14.37
C PRO A 55 16.10 15.76 13.52
N ARG A 56 14.96 15.52 14.19
CA ARG A 56 13.68 15.21 13.56
C ARG A 56 13.31 16.43 12.70
N VAL A 57 13.56 16.34 11.41
CA VAL A 57 13.15 17.39 10.46
C VAL A 57 11.63 17.33 10.43
N GLU A 58 10.98 18.30 11.02
CA GLU A 58 9.53 18.50 10.86
C GLU A 58 9.24 18.67 9.37
N PRO A 59 8.39 17.82 8.77
CA PRO A 59 8.12 17.90 7.34
C PRO A 59 7.55 19.28 7.00
N ARG A 60 8.19 20.01 6.10
CA ARG A 60 7.72 21.32 5.60
C ARG A 60 6.36 21.26 4.88
N SER A 61 5.78 20.07 4.72
CA SER A 61 4.49 19.82 4.06
C SER A 61 3.26 20.26 4.89
N SER A 62 3.44 20.79 6.09
CA SER A 62 2.35 21.32 6.94
C SER A 62 1.56 22.49 6.31
N ARG A 63 2.05 23.06 5.20
CA ARG A 63 1.35 24.15 4.49
C ARG A 63 0.24 23.65 3.56
N VAL A 64 0.28 22.40 3.11
CA VAL A 64 -0.67 21.83 2.13
C VAL A 64 -1.78 21.07 2.83
N VAL A 65 -1.47 20.45 3.98
CA VAL A 65 -2.40 19.69 4.81
C VAL A 65 -2.55 20.39 6.14
N LYS A 66 -3.78 20.46 6.66
CA LYS A 66 -4.03 21.02 8.02
C LYS A 66 -3.13 20.30 9.04
N PRO A 67 -2.51 21.04 9.99
CA PRO A 67 -1.60 20.44 10.99
C PRO A 67 -2.24 19.30 11.79
N GLU A 68 -3.52 19.42 12.11
CA GLU A 68 -4.28 18.38 12.82
C GLU A 68 -4.37 17.09 12.01
N LEU A 69 -4.74 17.18 10.73
CA LEU A 69 -4.84 16.04 9.83
C LEU A 69 -3.47 15.38 9.61
N MET A 70 -2.41 16.17 9.48
CA MET A 70 -1.04 15.66 9.39
C MET A 70 -0.64 14.90 10.66
N ARG A 71 -0.95 15.45 11.84
CA ARG A 71 -0.63 14.79 13.11
C ARG A 71 -1.36 13.45 13.25
N GLN A 72 -2.63 13.39 12.89
CA GLN A 72 -3.39 12.13 12.91
C GLN A 72 -2.84 11.11 11.92
N ALA A 73 -2.50 11.52 10.70
CA ALA A 73 -1.90 10.64 9.70
C ALA A 73 -0.54 10.08 10.17
N LEU A 74 0.30 10.90 10.79
CA LEU A 74 1.59 10.45 11.36
C LEU A 74 1.38 9.48 12.53
N ALA A 75 0.41 9.75 13.41
CA ALA A 75 0.06 8.85 14.51
C ALA A 75 -0.43 7.49 13.97
N ALA A 76 -1.28 7.48 12.94
CA ALA A 76 -1.73 6.25 12.28
C ALA A 76 -0.56 5.49 11.62
N LEU A 77 0.39 6.19 10.99
CA LEU A 77 1.59 5.57 10.43
C LEU A 77 2.44 4.86 11.49
N GLU A 78 2.56 5.45 12.68
CA GLU A 78 3.26 4.82 13.81
C GLU A 78 2.45 3.64 14.37
N GLN A 79 1.16 3.80 14.58
CA GLN A 79 0.26 2.76 15.10
C GLN A 79 0.29 1.49 14.24
N HIS A 80 0.29 1.65 12.92
CA HIS A 80 0.25 0.54 11.95
C HIS A 80 1.63 0.15 11.41
N GLY A 81 2.69 0.53 12.09
CA GLY A 81 4.07 0.31 11.63
C GLY A 81 4.48 -1.14 11.40
N SER A 82 3.80 -2.10 12.01
CA SER A 82 4.02 -3.52 11.73
C SER A 82 3.52 -3.94 10.34
N ALA A 83 2.43 -3.33 9.86
CA ALA A 83 1.83 -3.59 8.55
C ALA A 83 2.47 -2.73 7.44
N ILE A 84 2.80 -1.47 7.74
CA ILE A 84 3.34 -0.51 6.77
C ILE A 84 4.86 -0.58 6.76
N LYS A 85 5.43 -1.23 5.75
CA LYS A 85 6.88 -1.46 5.65
C LYS A 85 7.65 -0.28 5.06
N LEU A 86 7.02 0.48 4.16
CA LEU A 86 7.64 1.63 3.50
C LEU A 86 7.06 2.91 4.09
N ARG A 87 7.92 3.67 4.77
CA ARG A 87 7.55 4.89 5.51
C ARG A 87 8.26 6.15 4.98
N ASP A 88 8.79 6.06 3.78
CA ASP A 88 9.43 7.18 3.08
C ASP A 88 8.41 8.19 2.55
N ARG A 89 7.20 7.70 2.23
CA ARG A 89 6.09 8.49 1.71
C ARG A 89 4.77 8.01 2.28
N MET A 90 3.80 8.91 2.35
CA MET A 90 2.41 8.58 2.64
C MET A 90 1.47 9.43 1.80
N VAL A 91 0.22 9.04 1.73
CA VAL A 91 -0.83 9.80 1.07
C VAL A 91 -1.92 10.16 2.07
N ILE A 92 -2.40 11.41 2.01
CA ILE A 92 -3.53 11.88 2.83
C ILE A 92 -4.66 12.28 1.89
N ALA A 93 -5.85 11.71 2.12
CA ALA A 93 -7.10 12.13 1.48
C ALA A 93 -7.85 13.04 2.44
N ASP A 94 -7.79 14.36 2.20
CA ASP A 94 -8.51 15.38 2.98
C ASP A 94 -9.95 15.52 2.46
N PHE A 95 -10.84 14.74 3.00
CA PHE A 95 -12.25 14.75 2.60
C PHE A 95 -13.06 15.88 3.23
N ALA A 96 -12.45 16.80 4.01
CA ALA A 96 -13.07 18.05 4.38
C ALA A 96 -13.11 19.03 3.19
N ALA A 97 -12.12 18.95 2.29
CA ALA A 97 -12.08 19.76 1.09
C ALA A 97 -13.10 19.27 0.03
N SER A 98 -13.55 20.19 -0.84
CA SER A 98 -14.42 19.85 -1.98
C SER A 98 -13.71 18.92 -2.97
N SER A 99 -14.47 18.10 -3.69
CA SER A 99 -13.95 17.27 -4.79
C SER A 99 -13.41 18.09 -5.96
N SER A 100 -13.75 19.37 -6.05
CA SER A 100 -13.19 20.29 -7.03
C SER A 100 -11.79 20.80 -6.69
N GLN A 101 -11.27 20.47 -5.50
CA GLN A 101 -9.96 20.88 -5.05
C GLN A 101 -9.01 19.68 -5.01
N PRO A 102 -7.71 19.90 -5.29
CA PRO A 102 -6.69 18.88 -5.04
C PRO A 102 -6.65 18.55 -3.54
N ARG A 103 -7.11 17.34 -3.20
CA ARG A 103 -7.26 16.88 -1.80
C ARG A 103 -6.69 15.49 -1.54
N PHE A 104 -5.94 14.98 -2.50
CA PHE A 104 -5.18 13.73 -2.40
C PHE A 104 -3.70 14.09 -2.39
N HIS A 105 -3.14 14.20 -1.18
CA HIS A 105 -1.82 14.76 -0.92
C HIS A 105 -0.78 13.66 -0.80
N PHE A 106 0.15 13.58 -1.73
CA PHE A 106 1.31 12.70 -1.72
C PHE A 106 2.44 13.41 -1.00
N ILE A 107 2.86 12.90 0.14
CA ILE A 107 3.81 13.52 1.04
C ILE A 107 5.06 12.66 1.09
N ASP A 108 6.19 13.23 0.71
CA ASP A 108 7.51 12.64 0.88
C ASP A 108 8.02 13.02 2.28
N LEU A 109 8.13 12.01 3.15
CA LEU A 109 8.53 12.21 4.55
C LEU A 109 10.04 12.39 4.72
N VAL A 110 10.83 12.08 3.69
CA VAL A 110 12.28 12.25 3.69
C VAL A 110 12.66 13.66 3.29
N SER A 111 12.11 14.13 2.16
CA SER A 111 12.41 15.47 1.64
C SER A 111 11.49 16.57 2.19
N GLY A 112 10.34 16.22 2.77
CA GLY A 112 9.30 17.15 3.20
C GLY A 112 8.54 17.80 2.04
N THR A 113 8.67 17.31 0.81
CA THR A 113 7.93 17.81 -0.36
C THR A 113 6.56 17.14 -0.49
N SER A 114 5.64 17.82 -1.18
CA SER A 114 4.31 17.26 -1.43
C SER A 114 3.78 17.63 -2.82
N VAL A 115 2.93 16.73 -3.35
CA VAL A 115 2.16 16.95 -4.58
C VAL A 115 0.71 16.60 -4.27
N SER A 116 -0.23 17.40 -4.78
CA SER A 116 -1.66 17.19 -4.56
C SER A 116 -2.38 16.89 -5.86
N LYS A 117 -3.31 15.94 -5.82
CA LYS A 117 -4.13 15.49 -6.93
C LYS A 117 -5.61 15.56 -6.59
N LEU A 118 -6.44 15.55 -7.63
CA LEU A 118 -7.88 15.37 -7.46
C LEU A 118 -8.19 13.91 -7.10
N VAL A 119 -9.19 13.70 -6.25
CA VAL A 119 -9.71 12.37 -5.94
C VAL A 119 -11.23 12.44 -5.68
N ALA A 120 -11.98 11.53 -6.30
CA ALA A 120 -13.39 11.37 -6.01
C ALA A 120 -13.60 10.51 -4.75
N HIS A 121 -14.73 10.73 -4.09
CA HIS A 121 -15.26 9.90 -3.00
C HIS A 121 -16.46 9.07 -3.47
N GLY A 122 -16.95 8.20 -2.60
CA GLY A 122 -18.07 7.32 -2.88
C GLY A 122 -19.41 8.04 -2.91
N SER A 123 -20.34 7.59 -3.76
CA SER A 123 -21.69 8.16 -3.89
C SER A 123 -22.51 8.08 -2.61
N GLY A 124 -22.28 7.02 -1.80
CA GLY A 124 -22.92 6.90 -0.50
C GLY A 124 -22.38 7.88 0.55
N SER A 125 -21.22 8.48 0.30
CA SER A 125 -20.65 9.54 1.14
C SER A 125 -21.21 10.91 0.85
N ASP A 126 -21.75 11.15 -0.35
CA ASP A 126 -22.34 12.41 -0.80
C ASP A 126 -23.60 12.13 -1.64
N PRO A 127 -24.73 11.71 -1.02
CA PRO A 127 -25.93 11.32 -1.76
C PRO A 127 -26.47 12.46 -2.63
N GLY A 128 -26.38 13.69 -2.17
CA GLY A 128 -26.84 14.89 -2.90
C GLY A 128 -25.89 15.35 -4.00
N HIS A 129 -24.76 14.69 -4.19
CA HIS A 129 -23.71 15.08 -5.16
C HIS A 129 -23.31 16.56 -5.02
N THR A 130 -23.05 16.98 -3.80
CA THR A 130 -22.66 18.36 -3.48
C THR A 130 -21.18 18.65 -3.78
N GLY A 131 -20.38 17.61 -3.98
CA GLY A 131 -18.92 17.67 -4.09
C GLY A 131 -18.22 17.59 -2.74
N TYR A 132 -18.95 17.59 -1.64
CA TYR A 132 -18.41 17.45 -0.27
C TYR A 132 -18.82 16.10 0.32
N LEU A 133 -17.85 15.40 0.89
CA LEU A 133 -18.14 14.19 1.64
C LEU A 133 -18.97 14.55 2.89
N GLN A 134 -20.13 13.90 3.06
CA GLN A 134 -21.04 14.11 4.18
C GLN A 134 -20.77 13.10 5.30
N ARG A 135 -20.49 11.85 4.95
CA ARG A 135 -20.29 10.76 5.90
C ARG A 135 -19.33 9.70 5.36
N PHE A 136 -18.66 9.01 6.25
CA PHE A 136 -17.98 7.74 5.97
C PHE A 136 -18.87 6.55 6.29
N SER A 137 -18.58 5.40 5.71
CA SER A 137 -19.21 4.13 6.07
C SER A 137 -18.34 2.94 5.67
N ASN A 138 -18.18 2.01 6.60
CA ASN A 138 -17.48 0.73 6.37
C ASN A 138 -18.45 -0.41 6.00
N ARG A 139 -19.78 -0.16 5.98
CA ARG A 139 -20.80 -1.18 5.71
C ARG A 139 -20.81 -1.57 4.23
N ASP A 140 -20.95 -2.88 3.97
CA ASP A 140 -21.12 -3.40 2.61
C ASP A 140 -22.34 -2.79 1.94
N GLY A 141 -22.24 -2.55 0.62
CA GLY A 141 -23.30 -1.95 -0.17
C GLY A 141 -23.57 -0.46 0.11
N SER A 142 -22.87 0.17 1.06
CA SER A 142 -23.06 1.59 1.37
C SER A 142 -22.64 2.53 0.26
N ASN A 143 -21.81 2.09 -0.69
CA ASN A 143 -21.17 2.91 -1.73
C ASN A 143 -20.44 4.14 -1.19
N ALA A 144 -20.15 4.17 0.11
CA ALA A 144 -19.44 5.25 0.77
C ALA A 144 -17.95 4.98 0.88
N SER A 145 -17.13 6.02 0.87
CA SER A 145 -15.74 5.94 1.26
C SER A 145 -15.61 5.60 2.75
N CYS A 146 -14.51 4.93 3.12
CA CYS A 146 -14.18 4.64 4.51
C CYS A 146 -13.17 5.66 5.03
N GLU A 147 -13.14 5.83 6.34
CA GLU A 147 -12.20 6.64 7.10
C GLU A 147 -11.05 5.77 7.63
N GLY A 148 -9.88 6.40 7.89
CA GLY A 148 -8.76 5.78 8.57
C GLY A 148 -7.59 5.42 7.67
N ALA A 149 -6.71 4.54 8.16
CA ALA A 149 -5.48 4.11 7.51
C ALA A 149 -5.71 2.90 6.60
N PHE A 150 -5.13 2.96 5.41
CA PHE A 150 -5.13 1.87 4.43
C PHE A 150 -3.69 1.53 4.04
N LEU A 151 -3.40 0.24 3.91
CA LEU A 151 -2.18 -0.24 3.26
C LEU A 151 -2.43 -0.35 1.75
N ALA A 152 -1.63 0.34 0.96
CA ALA A 152 -1.58 0.16 -0.50
C ALA A 152 -0.96 -1.20 -0.83
N SER A 153 -1.77 -2.10 -1.37
CA SER A 153 -1.41 -3.49 -1.65
C SER A 153 -1.08 -3.69 -3.14
N ASP A 154 -1.29 -4.89 -3.64
CA ASP A 154 -0.96 -5.31 -5.00
C ASP A 154 -1.78 -4.61 -6.10
N TYR A 155 -1.21 -4.58 -7.28
CA TYR A 155 -1.89 -4.12 -8.49
C TYR A 155 -2.62 -5.29 -9.15
N TYR A 156 -3.72 -4.96 -9.83
CA TYR A 156 -4.44 -5.89 -10.69
C TYR A 156 -5.12 -5.16 -11.85
N VAL A 157 -5.60 -5.91 -12.81
CA VAL A 157 -6.43 -5.38 -13.90
C VAL A 157 -7.84 -5.90 -13.72
N GLY A 158 -8.80 -5.00 -13.55
CA GLY A 158 -10.21 -5.30 -13.34
C GLY A 158 -11.12 -4.47 -14.23
N LYS A 159 -12.39 -4.33 -13.86
CA LYS A 159 -13.40 -3.57 -14.62
C LYS A 159 -13.05 -2.09 -14.84
N HIS A 160 -12.20 -1.53 -13.99
CA HIS A 160 -11.71 -0.16 -14.08
C HIS A 160 -10.30 -0.06 -14.67
N GLY A 161 -9.83 -1.09 -15.38
CA GLY A 161 -8.46 -1.19 -15.85
C GLY A 161 -7.48 -1.46 -14.71
N LYS A 162 -6.24 -0.97 -14.85
CA LYS A 162 -5.21 -1.10 -13.82
C LYS A 162 -5.65 -0.42 -12.53
N SER A 163 -5.64 -1.16 -11.46
CA SER A 163 -6.12 -0.74 -10.14
C SER A 163 -5.17 -1.22 -9.05
N GLN A 164 -5.16 -0.57 -7.89
CA GLN A 164 -4.38 -0.97 -6.72
C GLN A 164 -5.31 -1.29 -5.56
N ARG A 165 -5.20 -2.50 -4.98
CA ARG A 165 -5.97 -2.93 -3.82
C ARG A 165 -5.56 -2.17 -2.57
N LEU A 166 -6.54 -1.95 -1.70
CA LEU A 166 -6.34 -1.34 -0.40
C LEU A 166 -6.80 -2.30 0.70
N ILE A 167 -5.96 -2.45 1.72
CA ILE A 167 -6.27 -3.20 2.93
C ILE A 167 -6.55 -2.18 4.03
N GLY A 168 -7.75 -2.18 4.59
CA GLY A 168 -8.10 -1.32 5.72
C GLY A 168 -7.42 -1.81 7.00
N LEU A 169 -6.82 -0.89 7.76
CA LEU A 169 -6.05 -1.20 8.96
C LEU A 169 -6.81 -0.82 10.24
N ASP A 170 -7.89 -0.07 10.14
CA ASP A 170 -8.71 0.40 11.25
C ASP A 170 -10.09 -0.29 11.28
N PRO A 171 -10.78 -0.34 12.42
CA PRO A 171 -12.15 -0.83 12.49
C PRO A 171 -13.11 -0.07 11.57
N THR A 172 -12.82 1.19 11.27
CA THR A 172 -13.60 2.08 10.40
C THR A 172 -13.47 1.75 8.91
N ASN A 173 -12.52 0.88 8.52
CA ASN A 173 -12.27 0.51 7.13
C ASN A 173 -11.84 -0.96 6.91
N ASN A 174 -11.90 -1.81 7.92
CA ASN A 174 -11.45 -3.20 7.83
C ASN A 174 -12.20 -4.05 6.77
N ASN A 175 -13.35 -3.59 6.28
CA ASN A 175 -14.06 -4.18 5.15
C ASN A 175 -13.58 -3.66 3.77
N ALA A 176 -12.54 -2.82 3.72
CA ALA A 176 -12.11 -2.21 2.46
C ALA A 176 -11.78 -3.25 1.38
N LEU A 177 -11.07 -4.33 1.74
CA LEU A 177 -10.68 -5.37 0.80
C LEU A 177 -11.90 -6.15 0.29
N SER A 178 -12.82 -6.59 1.16
CA SER A 178 -14.05 -7.32 0.80
C SER A 178 -15.00 -6.45 -0.02
N ARG A 179 -15.05 -5.14 0.26
CA ARG A 179 -15.80 -4.14 -0.49
C ARG A 179 -15.14 -3.73 -1.80
N ALA A 180 -13.99 -4.31 -2.14
CA ALA A 180 -13.19 -3.96 -3.31
C ALA A 180 -12.87 -2.44 -3.40
N ILE A 181 -12.56 -1.82 -2.27
CA ILE A 181 -12.10 -0.43 -2.24
C ILE A 181 -10.67 -0.40 -2.77
N VAL A 182 -10.46 0.37 -3.82
CA VAL A 182 -9.20 0.41 -4.58
C VAL A 182 -8.86 1.85 -4.99
N VAL A 183 -7.62 2.06 -5.42
CA VAL A 183 -7.24 3.24 -6.23
C VAL A 183 -7.35 2.86 -7.70
N HIS A 184 -8.08 3.65 -8.49
CA HIS A 184 -8.25 3.42 -9.94
C HIS A 184 -8.45 4.72 -10.71
N GLY A 185 -8.26 4.67 -12.03
CA GLY A 185 -8.58 5.76 -12.93
C GLY A 185 -10.08 5.80 -13.27
N ALA A 186 -10.62 7.01 -13.43
CA ALA A 186 -12.00 7.18 -13.87
C ALA A 186 -12.20 8.50 -14.62
N TRP A 187 -12.94 8.45 -15.73
CA TRP A 187 -13.27 9.63 -16.52
C TRP A 187 -13.98 10.73 -15.70
N TYR A 188 -14.85 10.32 -14.77
CA TYR A 188 -15.58 11.23 -13.89
C TYR A 188 -14.71 11.91 -12.80
N SER A 189 -13.43 11.57 -12.75
CA SER A 189 -12.43 12.19 -11.87
C SER A 189 -11.44 13.06 -12.65
N ASN A 190 -11.61 13.21 -13.96
CA ASN A 190 -10.82 14.12 -14.78
C ASN A 190 -11.13 15.60 -14.44
N PRO A 191 -10.16 16.52 -14.57
CA PRO A 191 -10.37 17.96 -14.34
C PRO A 191 -11.50 18.56 -15.18
N ASP A 192 -11.83 17.95 -16.31
CA ASP A 192 -12.93 18.39 -17.19
C ASP A 192 -14.27 18.39 -16.46
N MET A 193 -14.48 17.45 -15.54
CA MET A 193 -15.71 17.40 -14.73
C MET A 193 -15.89 18.67 -13.88
N ILE A 194 -14.78 19.22 -13.37
CA ILE A 194 -14.84 20.46 -12.58
C ILE A 194 -15.26 21.63 -13.46
N ARG A 195 -14.71 21.71 -14.68
CA ARG A 195 -15.08 22.79 -15.64
C ARG A 195 -16.56 22.73 -16.03
N THR A 196 -17.09 21.51 -16.19
CA THR A 196 -18.47 21.32 -16.68
C THR A 196 -19.49 21.31 -15.53
N HIS A 197 -19.14 20.73 -14.38
CA HIS A 197 -20.09 20.45 -13.30
C HIS A 197 -19.71 21.10 -11.96
N GLY A 198 -18.58 21.82 -11.88
CA GLY A 198 -18.07 22.44 -10.66
C GLY A 198 -17.54 21.45 -9.62
N ARG A 199 -17.53 20.13 -9.92
CA ARG A 199 -17.13 19.04 -9.02
C ARG A 199 -16.80 17.78 -9.79
N LEU A 200 -16.13 16.83 -9.14
CA LEU A 200 -15.91 15.49 -9.69
C LEU A 200 -17.19 14.63 -9.62
N GLY A 201 -17.22 13.55 -10.39
CA GLY A 201 -18.16 12.47 -10.18
C GLY A 201 -17.89 11.71 -8.88
N ARG A 202 -18.57 10.56 -8.70
CA ARG A 202 -18.49 9.76 -7.47
C ARG A 202 -18.24 8.29 -7.80
N SER A 203 -17.41 7.63 -7.00
CA SER A 203 -17.19 6.19 -7.04
C SER A 203 -18.24 5.42 -6.22
N GLN A 204 -17.99 4.12 -6.01
CA GLN A 204 -18.72 3.30 -5.03
C GLN A 204 -17.90 3.09 -3.73
N GLY A 205 -17.15 4.10 -3.34
CA GLY A 205 -16.30 4.12 -2.15
C GLY A 205 -14.80 4.16 -2.44
N CYS A 206 -14.38 3.84 -3.66
CA CYS A 206 -12.97 3.84 -4.11
C CYS A 206 -12.37 5.25 -4.16
N PHE A 207 -11.05 5.30 -4.15
CA PHE A 207 -10.26 6.50 -4.43
C PHE A 207 -10.05 6.60 -5.95
N ALA A 208 -11.02 7.22 -6.64
CA ALA A 208 -10.95 7.37 -8.09
C ALA A 208 -10.23 8.67 -8.46
N VAL A 209 -9.19 8.56 -9.29
CA VAL A 209 -8.38 9.68 -9.79
C VAL A 209 -8.57 9.87 -11.30
N GLY A 210 -8.12 10.98 -11.84
CA GLY A 210 -8.17 11.21 -13.28
C GLY A 210 -7.38 10.13 -14.05
N GLU A 211 -7.92 9.68 -15.17
CA GLU A 211 -7.31 8.60 -15.97
C GLU A 211 -5.88 8.92 -16.40
N ARG A 212 -5.62 10.18 -16.77
CA ARG A 212 -4.28 10.64 -17.18
C ARG A 212 -3.30 10.76 -16.04
N GLU A 213 -3.80 10.84 -14.80
CA GLU A 213 -2.97 10.99 -13.60
C GLU A 213 -2.65 9.64 -12.93
N LEU A 214 -3.35 8.56 -13.31
CA LEU A 214 -3.27 7.27 -12.64
C LEU A 214 -1.85 6.70 -12.60
N ALA A 215 -1.09 6.83 -13.68
CA ALA A 215 0.29 6.31 -13.73
C ALA A 215 1.18 7.04 -12.72
N GLU A 216 1.10 8.37 -12.63
CA GLU A 216 1.84 9.17 -11.65
C GLU A 216 1.38 8.86 -10.21
N VAL A 217 0.08 8.68 -10.01
CA VAL A 217 -0.48 8.29 -8.70
C VAL A 217 0.12 6.97 -8.22
N PHE A 218 0.19 5.96 -9.09
CA PHE A 218 0.79 4.67 -8.73
C PHE A 218 2.29 4.74 -8.48
N ASP A 219 3.02 5.55 -9.24
CA ASP A 219 4.46 5.76 -9.02
C ASP A 219 4.72 6.41 -7.66
N ARG A 220 3.94 7.43 -7.31
CA ARG A 220 4.07 8.14 -6.03
C ARG A 220 3.62 7.32 -4.84
N LEU A 221 2.51 6.59 -4.95
CA LEU A 221 1.97 5.77 -3.88
C LEU A 221 2.81 4.50 -3.70
N GLY A 222 2.96 3.70 -4.76
CA GLY A 222 3.63 2.40 -4.69
C GLY A 222 2.93 1.41 -3.76
N GLN A 223 3.48 0.20 -3.66
CA GLN A 223 3.03 -0.81 -2.71
C GLN A 223 3.68 -0.62 -1.34
N GLY A 224 3.02 -1.07 -0.27
CA GLY A 224 3.58 -1.08 1.08
C GLY A 224 3.51 0.25 1.83
N ARG A 225 2.93 1.30 1.23
CA ARG A 225 2.75 2.63 1.83
C ARG A 225 1.34 2.86 2.30
N MET A 226 1.15 3.90 3.09
CA MET A 226 -0.13 4.25 3.69
C MET A 226 -0.90 5.30 2.87
N ILE A 227 -2.22 5.10 2.77
CA ILE A 227 -3.19 6.15 2.54
C ILE A 227 -3.93 6.39 3.86
N TYR A 228 -4.03 7.65 4.29
CA TYR A 228 -4.86 8.05 5.43
C TYR A 228 -6.00 8.92 4.94
N ALA A 229 -7.24 8.54 5.23
CA ALA A 229 -8.44 9.24 4.80
C ALA A 229 -9.20 9.77 6.01
N ALA A 230 -9.44 11.07 6.06
CA ALA A 230 -10.22 11.68 7.13
C ALA A 230 -10.94 12.96 6.66
N LYS A 231 -11.84 13.45 7.51
CA LYS A 231 -12.56 14.71 7.36
C LYS A 231 -12.47 15.50 8.67
N ILE A 232 -11.60 16.52 8.70
CA ILE A 232 -11.29 17.33 9.89
C ILE A 232 -11.54 18.82 9.61
#